data_d9d8ddd1a5cb4793efdce99f94c83103
#
_entry.id   d9d8ddd1a5cb4793efdce99f94c83103
#
_cell.length_a   1.000
_cell.length_b   1.000
_cell.length_c   1.000
_cell.angle_alpha   90.00
_cell.angle_beta   90.00
_cell.angle_gamma   90.00
#
_symmetry.space_group_name_H-M   'P 1'
#
loop_
_entity.id
_entity.type
_entity.pdbx_description
1 polymer ?
#
loop_
_entity_poly.entity_id
_entity_poly.type
_entity_poly.pdbx_seq_one_letter_code
_entity_poly.pdbx_strand_id
1 'polypeptide(L)'
;MATISAEKPKAAPASSAKPVPFGVHSEVGQLRKVMVCAPGHAHQRLTPTNCDSLLFDDVLWVDVAKRDHFDFMQKMRDRGIDVVEMHNLLAETVALPKAKAWILDHQIVPNQIGLGLIDEVRSYL
;
A
#
# COMPACT_ATOMS: atom_id res chain seq x y z
N MET A 1 -13.11 -12.09 31.17
CA MET A 1 -12.72 -11.04 30.21
C MET A 1 -11.22 -10.94 30.26
N ALA A 2 -10.52 -11.48 29.28
CA ALA A 2 -9.05 -11.43 29.20
C ALA A 2 -8.65 -10.28 28.26
N THR A 3 -7.99 -9.28 28.83
CA THR A 3 -7.48 -8.12 28.09
C THR A 3 -6.23 -8.53 27.31
N ILE A 4 -6.33 -8.61 25.99
CA ILE A 4 -5.17 -8.86 25.12
C ILE A 4 -4.41 -7.54 25.00
N SER A 5 -3.27 -7.46 25.69
CA SER A 5 -2.32 -6.34 25.59
C SER A 5 -1.63 -6.41 24.23
N ALA A 6 -1.86 -5.42 23.38
CA ALA A 6 -1.19 -5.29 22.10
C ALA A 6 0.28 -4.89 22.33
N GLU A 7 1.18 -5.82 22.14
CA GLU A 7 2.63 -5.59 22.19
C GLU A 7 3.05 -4.78 20.96
N LYS A 8 3.61 -3.60 21.21
CA LYS A 8 4.10 -2.67 20.18
C LYS A 8 5.30 -3.30 19.48
N PRO A 9 5.35 -3.37 18.15
CA PRO A 9 6.49 -3.96 17.45
C PRO A 9 7.77 -3.21 17.78
N LYS A 10 8.77 -3.96 18.26
CA LYS A 10 10.10 -3.47 18.61
C LYS A 10 10.79 -2.96 17.35
N ALA A 11 11.11 -1.67 17.32
CA ALA A 11 11.86 -1.06 16.24
C ALA A 11 13.20 -1.80 16.05
N ALA A 12 13.48 -2.23 14.84
CA ALA A 12 14.77 -2.83 14.49
C ALA A 12 15.88 -1.79 14.67
N PRO A 13 17.11 -2.21 15.09
CA PRO A 13 18.21 -1.28 15.30
C PRO A 13 18.60 -0.61 13.98
N ALA A 14 18.74 0.71 14.01
CA ALA A 14 19.21 1.51 12.89
C ALA A 14 20.62 1.04 12.47
N SER A 15 20.68 0.36 11.34
CA SER A 15 21.94 -0.01 10.71
C SER A 15 22.62 1.26 10.18
N SER A 16 23.87 1.48 10.54
CA SER A 16 24.73 2.56 10.05
C SER A 16 25.19 2.34 8.58
N ALA A 17 24.43 1.61 7.80
CA ALA A 17 24.72 1.35 6.39
C ALA A 17 24.53 2.63 5.56
N LYS A 18 25.50 2.93 4.69
CA LYS A 18 25.43 4.02 3.70
C LYS A 18 24.09 3.91 2.95
N PRO A 19 23.40 5.03 2.66
CA PRO A 19 22.14 4.99 1.94
C PRO A 19 22.36 4.32 0.60
N VAL A 20 21.73 3.18 0.40
CA VAL A 20 21.73 2.47 -0.89
C VAL A 20 20.82 3.29 -1.81
N PRO A 21 21.31 3.77 -2.98
CA PRO A 21 20.45 4.47 -3.91
C PRO A 21 19.28 3.57 -4.32
N PHE A 22 18.07 4.13 -4.33
CA PHE A 22 16.91 3.42 -4.84
C PHE A 22 17.10 3.18 -6.35
N GLY A 23 16.77 1.99 -6.78
CA GLY A 23 16.82 1.63 -8.20
C GLY A 23 16.91 0.12 -8.39
N VAL A 24 16.50 -0.31 -9.57
CA VAL A 24 16.66 -1.69 -10.02
C VAL A 24 17.83 -1.71 -11.00
N HIS A 25 18.92 -2.34 -10.59
CA HIS A 25 20.15 -2.41 -11.37
C HIS A 25 20.40 -3.79 -11.97
N SER A 26 19.60 -4.80 -11.57
CA SER A 26 19.68 -6.18 -12.06
C SER A 26 18.40 -6.93 -11.69
N GLU A 27 17.88 -7.70 -12.62
CA GLU A 27 16.73 -8.60 -12.38
C GLU A 27 17.13 -9.90 -11.66
N VAL A 28 18.41 -10.24 -11.70
CA VAL A 28 18.97 -11.45 -11.04
C VAL A 28 19.77 -11.12 -9.78
N GLY A 29 19.82 -9.86 -9.39
CA GLY A 29 20.52 -9.41 -8.19
C GLY A 29 19.72 -9.72 -6.92
N GLN A 30 20.38 -9.62 -5.77
CA GLN A 30 19.73 -9.79 -4.47
C GLN A 30 18.71 -8.68 -4.23
N LEU A 31 17.43 -9.05 -4.07
CA LEU A 31 16.38 -8.14 -3.63
C LEU A 31 16.61 -7.74 -2.18
N ARG A 32 16.65 -6.44 -1.89
CA ARG A 32 16.89 -5.91 -0.54
C ARG A 32 15.67 -5.20 0.03
N LYS A 33 14.96 -4.47 -0.83
CA LYS A 33 13.76 -3.74 -0.46
C LYS A 33 12.76 -3.78 -1.61
N VAL A 34 11.50 -3.98 -1.28
CA VAL A 34 10.41 -4.03 -2.26
C VAL A 34 9.17 -3.37 -1.69
N MET A 35 8.47 -2.62 -2.53
CA MET A 35 7.13 -2.13 -2.21
C MET A 35 6.11 -3.06 -2.86
N VAL A 36 5.11 -3.45 -2.08
CA VAL A 36 4.01 -4.31 -2.51
C VAL A 36 2.68 -3.62 -2.22
N CYS A 37 1.63 -4.01 -2.93
CA CYS A 37 0.29 -3.51 -2.72
C CYS A 37 -0.65 -4.69 -2.47
N ALA A 38 -1.23 -4.75 -1.29
CA ALA A 38 -2.18 -5.81 -0.94
C ALA A 38 -3.47 -5.70 -1.77
N PRO A 39 -4.07 -6.83 -2.20
CA PRO A 39 -5.40 -6.82 -2.79
C PRO A 39 -6.42 -6.16 -1.86
N GLY A 40 -7.28 -5.31 -2.40
CA GLY A 40 -8.20 -4.50 -1.60
C GLY A 40 -9.49 -4.15 -2.32
N HIS A 41 -10.09 -3.02 -1.96
CA HIS A 41 -11.37 -2.58 -2.48
C HIS A 41 -11.43 -2.43 -4.00
N ALA A 42 -10.33 -2.07 -4.66
CA ALA A 42 -10.28 -2.01 -6.12
C ALA A 42 -10.58 -3.38 -6.75
N HIS A 43 -10.03 -4.46 -6.17
CA HIS A 43 -10.24 -5.82 -6.65
C HIS A 43 -11.65 -6.35 -6.34
N GLN A 44 -12.31 -5.84 -5.29
CA GLN A 44 -13.71 -6.18 -4.97
C GLN A 44 -14.71 -5.61 -5.99
N ARG A 45 -14.28 -4.65 -6.82
CA ARG A 45 -15.08 -4.07 -7.89
C ARG A 45 -14.99 -4.81 -9.22
N LEU A 46 -14.16 -5.85 -9.28
CA LEU A 46 -14.11 -6.74 -10.45
C LEU A 46 -15.42 -7.52 -10.56
N THR A 47 -15.97 -7.55 -11.77
CA THR A 47 -17.17 -8.28 -12.13
C THR A 47 -16.90 -9.05 -13.43
N PRO A 48 -17.68 -10.08 -13.76
CA PRO A 48 -17.52 -10.78 -15.04
C PRO A 48 -17.66 -9.89 -16.28
N THR A 49 -18.30 -8.71 -16.11
CA THR A 49 -18.53 -7.78 -17.21
C THR A 49 -17.44 -6.74 -17.38
N ASN A 50 -16.55 -6.54 -16.41
CA ASN A 50 -15.49 -5.53 -16.47
C ASN A 50 -14.07 -6.09 -16.33
N CYS A 51 -13.90 -7.36 -15.95
CA CYS A 51 -12.58 -7.94 -15.73
C CYS A 51 -11.71 -7.87 -16.99
N ASP A 52 -12.20 -8.25 -18.17
CA ASP A 52 -11.46 -8.18 -19.42
C ASP A 52 -10.98 -6.77 -19.76
N SER A 53 -11.84 -5.76 -19.58
CA SER A 53 -11.48 -4.36 -19.84
C SER A 53 -10.43 -3.82 -18.88
N LEU A 54 -10.30 -4.42 -17.70
CA LEU A 54 -9.34 -4.11 -16.66
C LEU A 54 -8.11 -5.02 -16.69
N LEU A 55 -7.97 -5.86 -17.75
CA LEU A 55 -6.87 -6.80 -17.96
C LEU A 55 -6.76 -7.88 -16.87
N PHE A 56 -7.89 -8.32 -16.35
CA PHE A 56 -7.99 -9.48 -15.47
C PHE A 56 -8.64 -10.64 -16.21
N ASP A 57 -8.09 -11.84 -16.06
CA ASP A 57 -8.62 -13.04 -16.69
C ASP A 57 -9.94 -13.51 -16.07
N ASP A 58 -10.16 -13.20 -14.78
CA ASP A 58 -11.38 -13.58 -14.07
C ASP A 58 -11.58 -12.71 -12.81
N VAL A 59 -12.74 -12.89 -12.17
CA VAL A 59 -13.08 -12.26 -10.89
C VAL A 59 -12.24 -12.86 -9.76
N LEU A 60 -11.68 -12.00 -8.93
CA LEU A 60 -10.79 -12.40 -7.85
C LEU A 60 -11.55 -12.64 -6.53
N TRP A 61 -11.30 -13.78 -5.86
CA TRP A 61 -11.72 -13.94 -4.48
C TRP A 61 -10.74 -13.20 -3.54
N VAL A 62 -11.08 -11.96 -3.24
CA VAL A 62 -10.18 -10.99 -2.60
C VAL A 62 -9.65 -11.47 -1.24
N ASP A 63 -10.46 -12.18 -0.42
CA ASP A 63 -10.01 -12.64 0.89
C ASP A 63 -8.98 -13.76 0.80
N VAL A 64 -9.08 -14.63 -0.20
CA VAL A 64 -8.06 -15.64 -0.48
C VAL A 64 -6.79 -14.96 -1.00
N ALA A 65 -6.95 -14.03 -1.96
CA ALA A 65 -5.82 -13.28 -2.50
C ALA A 65 -5.06 -12.47 -1.43
N LYS A 66 -5.76 -11.89 -0.46
CA LYS A 66 -5.13 -11.21 0.70
C LYS A 66 -4.28 -12.17 1.53
N ARG A 67 -4.80 -13.36 1.81
CA ARG A 67 -4.08 -14.38 2.58
C ARG A 67 -2.83 -14.85 1.85
N ASP A 68 -2.97 -15.14 0.56
CA ASP A 68 -1.85 -15.59 -0.27
C ASP A 68 -0.79 -14.49 -0.43
N HIS A 69 -1.23 -13.23 -0.56
CA HIS A 69 -0.35 -12.07 -0.57
C HIS A 69 0.39 -11.89 0.75
N PHE A 70 -0.29 -12.07 1.89
CA PHE A 70 0.34 -12.02 3.20
C PHE A 70 1.42 -13.10 3.34
N ASP A 71 1.12 -14.33 2.92
CA ASP A 71 2.07 -15.44 2.90
C ASP A 71 3.29 -15.14 2.02
N PHE A 72 3.07 -14.56 0.86
CA PHE A 72 4.12 -14.11 -0.03
C PHE A 72 5.02 -13.06 0.62
N MET A 73 4.44 -12.04 1.26
CA MET A 73 5.21 -11.04 2.01
C MET A 73 6.04 -11.65 3.14
N GLN A 74 5.48 -12.62 3.89
CA GLN A 74 6.21 -13.29 4.96
C GLN A 74 7.41 -14.07 4.41
N LYS A 75 7.25 -14.79 3.32
CA LYS A 75 8.36 -15.51 2.67
C LYS A 75 9.49 -14.58 2.21
N MET A 76 9.19 -13.36 1.83
CA MET A 76 10.21 -12.35 1.51
C MET A 76 10.90 -11.83 2.78
N ARG A 77 10.14 -11.53 3.83
CA ARG A 77 10.69 -11.08 5.12
C ARG A 77 11.59 -12.12 5.76
N ASP A 78 11.22 -13.39 5.70
CA ASP A 78 12.02 -14.52 6.21
C ASP A 78 13.37 -14.65 5.48
N ARG A 79 13.47 -14.09 4.27
CA ARG A 79 14.72 -14.00 3.50
C ARG A 79 15.50 -12.71 3.74
N GLY A 80 15.08 -11.92 4.73
CA GLY A 80 15.73 -10.66 5.07
C GLY A 80 15.43 -9.50 4.11
N ILE A 81 14.38 -9.60 3.29
CA ILE A 81 13.94 -8.53 2.40
C ILE A 81 13.08 -7.54 3.20
N ASP A 82 13.38 -6.25 3.08
CA ASP A 82 12.54 -5.18 3.63
C ASP A 82 11.30 -4.99 2.73
N VAL A 83 10.15 -5.45 3.23
CA VAL A 83 8.88 -5.41 2.50
C VAL A 83 8.02 -4.27 3.01
N VAL A 84 7.81 -3.27 2.17
CA VAL A 84 6.99 -2.10 2.44
C VAL A 84 5.61 -2.29 1.80
N GLU A 85 4.55 -2.22 2.59
CA GLU A 85 3.19 -2.26 2.06
C GLU A 85 2.74 -0.84 1.71
N MET A 86 2.25 -0.67 0.47
CA MET A 86 1.96 0.65 -0.12
C MET A 86 0.92 1.45 0.68
N HIS A 87 -0.16 0.81 1.15
CA HIS A 87 -1.20 1.52 1.89
C HIS A 87 -0.73 1.99 3.27
N ASN A 88 0.13 1.20 3.93
CA ASN A 88 0.73 1.61 5.20
C ASN A 88 1.68 2.79 4.99
N LEU A 89 2.53 2.74 3.97
CA LEU A 89 3.42 3.85 3.62
C LEU A 89 2.63 5.11 3.24
N LEU A 90 1.52 4.95 2.51
CA LEU A 90 0.64 6.07 2.17
C LEU A 90 0.00 6.67 3.44
N ALA A 91 -0.49 5.85 4.36
CA ALA A 91 -1.06 6.31 5.62
C ALA A 91 -0.03 7.09 6.47
N GLU A 92 1.20 6.58 6.58
CA GLU A 92 2.30 7.28 7.25
C GLU A 92 2.63 8.61 6.55
N THR A 93 2.62 8.63 5.23
CA THR A 93 2.89 9.83 4.42
C THR A 93 1.81 10.89 4.62
N VAL A 94 0.53 10.49 4.58
CA VAL A 94 -0.61 11.41 4.79
C VAL A 94 -0.67 11.94 6.22
N ALA A 95 -0.11 11.24 7.19
CA ALA A 95 0.03 11.76 8.57
C ALA A 95 0.93 13.00 8.65
N LEU A 96 1.77 13.25 7.64
CA LEU A 96 2.59 14.46 7.54
C LEU A 96 1.76 15.61 6.95
N PRO A 97 1.58 16.76 7.68
CA PRO A 97 0.70 17.84 7.23
C PRO A 97 1.02 18.38 5.83
N LYS A 98 2.30 18.50 5.50
CA LYS A 98 2.74 18.97 4.16
C LYS A 98 2.38 17.98 3.05
N ALA A 99 2.54 16.68 3.29
CA ALA A 99 2.19 15.65 2.31
C ALA A 99 0.68 15.55 2.14
N LYS A 100 -0.07 15.62 3.25
CA LYS A 100 -1.53 15.68 3.22
C LYS A 100 -2.03 16.86 2.38
N ALA A 101 -1.55 18.07 2.64
CA ALA A 101 -1.92 19.26 1.87
C ALA A 101 -1.62 19.09 0.38
N TRP A 102 -0.43 18.58 0.04
CA TRP A 102 -0.05 18.35 -1.34
C TRP A 102 -0.98 17.34 -2.04
N ILE A 103 -1.32 16.23 -1.38
CA ILE A 103 -2.24 15.21 -1.93
C ILE A 103 -3.63 15.81 -2.14
N LEU A 104 -4.16 16.55 -1.15
CA LEU A 104 -5.48 17.20 -1.27
C LEU A 104 -5.52 18.17 -2.44
N ASP A 105 -4.47 18.95 -2.64
CA ASP A 105 -4.43 19.93 -3.73
C ASP A 105 -4.30 19.30 -5.12
N HIS A 106 -3.70 18.10 -5.23
CA HIS A 106 -3.46 17.44 -6.51
C HIS A 106 -4.51 16.37 -6.86
N GLN A 107 -5.16 15.79 -5.86
CA GLN A 107 -6.11 14.70 -6.07
C GLN A 107 -7.57 15.15 -5.87
N ILE A 108 -7.82 16.13 -4.99
CA ILE A 108 -9.17 16.66 -4.74
C ILE A 108 -9.41 17.85 -5.67
N VAL A 109 -9.53 17.54 -6.95
CA VAL A 109 -9.71 18.52 -8.01
C VAL A 109 -11.06 18.33 -8.74
N PRO A 110 -11.62 19.41 -9.35
CA PRO A 110 -12.95 19.38 -9.97
C PRO A 110 -13.15 18.26 -10.99
N ASN A 111 -12.10 17.94 -11.75
CA ASN A 111 -12.16 16.91 -12.80
C ASN A 111 -12.27 15.49 -12.26
N GLN A 112 -11.93 15.27 -10.99
CA GLN A 112 -11.97 13.95 -10.37
C GLN A 112 -13.19 13.75 -9.47
N ILE A 113 -13.63 14.79 -8.78
CA ILE A 113 -14.67 14.68 -7.74
C ILE A 113 -15.92 15.47 -8.09
N GLY A 114 -15.83 16.42 -9.03
CA GLY A 114 -16.87 17.39 -9.32
C GLY A 114 -16.84 18.60 -8.38
N LEU A 115 -17.33 19.74 -8.90
CA LEU A 115 -17.23 21.02 -8.21
C LEU A 115 -17.98 21.08 -6.87
N GLY A 116 -19.11 20.38 -6.76
CA GLY A 116 -19.98 20.46 -5.58
C GLY A 116 -19.51 19.65 -4.36
N LEU A 117 -18.50 18.78 -4.50
CA LEU A 117 -18.07 17.89 -3.42
C LEU A 117 -16.66 18.20 -2.88
N ILE A 118 -15.96 19.16 -3.46
CA ILE A 118 -14.56 19.46 -3.10
C ILE A 118 -14.43 19.85 -1.63
N ASP A 119 -15.24 20.82 -1.19
CA ASP A 119 -15.15 21.34 0.17
C ASP A 119 -15.58 20.30 1.20
N GLU A 120 -16.61 19.51 0.90
CA GLU A 120 -17.09 18.44 1.76
C GLU A 120 -16.03 17.33 1.93
N VAL A 121 -15.44 16.86 0.84
CA VAL A 121 -14.38 15.84 0.88
C VAL A 121 -13.14 16.37 1.60
N ARG A 122 -12.74 17.61 1.37
CA ARG A 122 -11.60 18.23 2.08
C ARG A 122 -11.84 18.39 3.59
N SER A 123 -13.09 18.65 3.97
CA SER A 123 -13.44 18.78 5.39
C SER A 123 -13.48 17.45 6.13
N TYR A 124 -13.73 16.36 5.39
CA TYR A 124 -13.78 14.99 5.94
C TYR A 124 -12.39 14.38 6.13
N LEU A 125 -11.44 14.73 5.31
CA LEU A 125 -10.05 14.22 5.34
C LEU A 125 -9.14 15.08 6.22
#